data_1bc5216383621b708688ae9d37dd4281
#
_entry.id   1bc5216383621b708688ae9d37dd4281
#
_cell.length_a   1.000
_cell.length_b   1.000
_cell.length_c   1.000
_cell.angle_alpha   90.00
_cell.angle_beta   90.00
_cell.angle_gamma   90.00
#
_symmetry.space_group_name_H-M   'P 1'
#
loop_
_entity.id
_entity.type
_entity.pdbx_description
1 polymer ?
#
loop_
_entity_poly.entity_id
_entity_poly.type
_entity_poly.pdbx_seq_one_letter_code
_entity_poly.pdbx_strand_id
1 'polypeptide(L)'
;IGDEPVSIVELTDMTDAREIMLVDKALDSLINKRLIQSIGFTPTDVLHVLGEYEQWNKEASETGAVYLSKYANMGKYEFCRHVKGLFAMNVAHDLMSFLIPAIPKNAIDEVLSGNYPARFKTDIPVVLLGGPVSAYVAELRSLIDADVQVPQFASVGNAVGALVGKSVKRVEIMIKPASLMNPDSDF
;
A
#
# COMPACT_ATOMS: atom_id res chain seq x y z
N ILE A 1 -8.45 14.54 24.82
CA ILE A 1 -7.59 13.62 24.04
C ILE A 1 -6.20 13.83 24.59
N GLY A 2 -5.56 12.76 25.10
CA GLY A 2 -4.18 12.78 25.59
C GLY A 2 -3.16 12.63 24.47
N ASP A 3 -1.91 12.41 24.84
CA ASP A 3 -0.81 12.17 23.90
C ASP A 3 -0.80 10.73 23.35
N GLU A 4 -1.71 9.87 23.82
CA GLU A 4 -1.85 8.50 23.35
C GLU A 4 -2.81 8.39 22.14
N PRO A 5 -2.55 7.48 21.19
CA PRO A 5 -3.45 7.26 20.08
C PRO A 5 -4.79 6.69 20.55
N VAL A 6 -5.88 7.20 19.99
CA VAL A 6 -7.25 6.82 20.34
C VAL A 6 -8.01 6.49 19.04
N SER A 7 -8.82 5.43 19.03
CA SER A 7 -9.67 5.11 17.89
C SER A 7 -10.92 6.00 17.83
N ILE A 8 -11.54 6.06 16.66
CA ILE A 8 -12.84 6.74 16.49
C ILE A 8 -13.91 6.13 17.40
N VAL A 9 -13.88 4.82 17.58
CA VAL A 9 -14.82 4.10 18.46
C VAL A 9 -14.65 4.54 19.91
N GLU A 10 -13.41 4.53 20.41
CA GLU A 10 -13.11 4.99 21.78
C GLU A 10 -13.46 6.48 21.96
N LEU A 11 -13.19 7.33 20.96
CA LEU A 11 -13.60 8.74 21.02
C LEU A 11 -15.11 8.90 21.09
N THR A 12 -15.86 8.06 20.38
CA THR A 12 -17.31 8.07 20.40
C THR A 12 -17.84 7.67 21.79
N ASP A 13 -17.25 6.64 22.39
CA ASP A 13 -17.59 6.18 23.74
C ASP A 13 -17.23 7.21 24.82
N MET A 14 -16.08 7.87 24.68
CA MET A 14 -15.62 8.92 25.64
C MET A 14 -16.44 10.21 25.58
N THR A 15 -17.03 10.51 24.42
CA THR A 15 -17.75 11.78 24.20
C THR A 15 -19.26 11.68 24.32
N ASP A 16 -19.79 10.49 24.63
CA ASP A 16 -21.24 10.22 24.66
C ASP A 16 -21.94 10.61 23.34
N ALA A 17 -21.18 10.69 22.26
CA ALA A 17 -21.67 11.06 20.95
C ALA A 17 -22.45 9.90 20.32
N ARG A 18 -23.75 10.05 20.23
CA ARG A 18 -24.67 9.01 19.70
C ARG A 18 -24.61 8.83 18.19
N GLU A 19 -23.89 9.69 17.49
CA GLU A 19 -23.77 9.66 16.03
C GLU A 19 -22.31 9.77 15.59
N ILE A 20 -21.77 8.71 15.01
CA ILE A 20 -20.43 8.65 14.41
C ILE A 20 -20.21 9.82 13.43
N MET A 21 -21.24 10.22 12.68
CA MET A 21 -21.20 11.31 11.71
C MET A 21 -20.92 12.69 12.33
N LEU A 22 -21.27 12.91 13.60
CA LEU A 22 -20.91 14.14 14.33
C LEU A 22 -19.45 14.13 14.76
N VAL A 23 -18.95 12.95 15.13
CA VAL A 23 -17.55 12.75 15.48
C VAL A 23 -16.65 13.01 14.26
N ASP A 24 -16.98 12.47 13.09
CA ASP A 24 -16.21 12.66 11.85
C ASP A 24 -16.10 14.15 11.48
N LYS A 25 -17.19 14.92 11.53
CA LYS A 25 -17.16 16.37 11.26
C LYS A 25 -16.33 17.15 12.26
N ALA A 26 -16.37 16.75 13.53
CA ALA A 26 -15.54 17.36 14.57
C ALA A 26 -14.07 17.03 14.36
N LEU A 27 -13.74 15.77 14.01
CA LEU A 27 -12.39 15.32 13.70
C LEU A 27 -11.80 16.08 12.51
N ASP A 28 -12.54 16.22 11.40
CA ASP A 28 -12.10 17.02 10.25
C ASP A 28 -11.76 18.45 10.63
N SER A 29 -12.61 19.08 11.45
CA SER A 29 -12.36 20.44 11.95
C SER A 29 -11.09 20.52 12.80
N LEU A 30 -10.87 19.54 13.68
CA LEU A 30 -9.69 19.48 14.56
C LEU A 30 -8.41 19.19 13.78
N ILE A 31 -8.46 18.31 12.80
CA ILE A 31 -7.35 17.99 11.88
C ILE A 31 -6.99 19.25 11.07
N ASN A 32 -7.98 19.95 10.49
CA ASN A 32 -7.76 21.17 9.73
C ASN A 32 -7.15 22.31 10.58
N LYS A 33 -7.49 22.35 11.87
CA LYS A 33 -6.89 23.29 12.85
C LYS A 33 -5.55 22.81 13.40
N ARG A 34 -5.05 21.65 12.98
CA ARG A 34 -3.80 21.01 13.46
C ARG A 34 -3.78 20.77 14.98
N LEU A 35 -4.94 20.55 15.58
CA LEU A 35 -5.07 20.22 17.01
C LEU A 35 -4.96 18.72 17.25
N ILE A 36 -5.24 17.91 16.24
CA ILE A 36 -5.04 16.46 16.22
C ILE A 36 -4.45 16.06 14.88
N GLN A 37 -3.87 14.87 14.84
CA GLN A 37 -3.31 14.27 13.63
C GLN A 37 -3.89 12.87 13.45
N SER A 38 -4.33 12.54 12.23
CA SER A 38 -4.62 11.17 11.86
C SER A 38 -3.33 10.39 11.70
N ILE A 39 -3.23 9.25 12.37
CA ILE A 39 -2.06 8.37 12.33
C ILE A 39 -2.42 7.15 11.47
N GLY A 40 -1.59 6.86 10.47
CA GLY A 40 -1.67 5.63 9.69
C GLY A 40 -0.55 4.68 10.11
N PHE A 41 -0.88 3.40 10.27
CA PHE A 41 0.11 2.34 10.44
C PHE A 41 0.43 1.73 9.06
N THR A 42 1.70 1.75 8.69
CA THR A 42 2.16 1.39 7.35
C THR A 42 2.96 0.08 7.36
N PRO A 43 3.18 -0.56 6.20
CA PRO A 43 4.10 -1.68 6.09
C PRO A 43 5.52 -1.37 6.56
N THR A 44 5.96 -0.10 6.49
CA THR A 44 7.26 0.33 7.01
C THR A 44 7.29 0.28 8.53
N ASP A 45 6.19 0.66 9.21
CA ASP A 45 6.09 0.56 10.68
C ASP A 45 6.21 -0.90 11.14
N VAL A 46 5.62 -1.81 10.39
CA VAL A 46 5.77 -3.26 10.63
C VAL A 46 7.24 -3.67 10.65
N LEU A 47 8.01 -3.20 9.68
CA LEU A 47 9.44 -3.54 9.56
C LEU A 47 10.27 -2.93 10.70
N HIS A 48 9.91 -1.73 11.19
CA HIS A 48 10.52 -1.13 12.39
C HIS A 48 10.31 -2.02 13.62
N VAL A 49 9.09 -2.50 13.84
CA VAL A 49 8.75 -3.38 14.96
C VAL A 49 9.47 -4.72 14.86
N LEU A 50 9.61 -5.26 13.64
CA LEU A 50 10.34 -6.51 13.39
C LEU A 50 11.86 -6.37 13.42
N GLY A 51 12.39 -5.13 13.45
CA GLY A 51 13.83 -4.85 13.41
C GLY A 51 14.47 -5.09 12.04
N GLU A 52 13.68 -5.09 10.97
CA GLU A 52 14.13 -5.31 9.60
C GLU A 52 14.41 -4.01 8.83
N TYR A 53 14.04 -2.87 9.42
CA TYR A 53 14.29 -1.54 8.88
C TYR A 53 14.28 -0.50 10.00
N GLU A 54 15.25 0.42 10.03
CA GLU A 54 15.44 1.38 11.13
C GLU A 54 15.79 2.78 10.61
N GLN A 55 14.88 3.44 9.91
CA GLN A 55 15.10 4.80 9.41
C GLN A 55 14.25 5.88 10.11
N TRP A 56 13.15 5.50 10.74
CA TRP A 56 12.17 6.41 11.30
C TRP A 56 11.97 6.16 12.80
N ASN A 57 10.92 6.73 13.37
CA ASN A 57 10.62 6.59 14.79
C ASN A 57 10.06 5.18 15.11
N LYS A 58 10.91 4.30 15.58
CA LYS A 58 10.58 2.92 15.96
C LYS A 58 9.59 2.88 17.11
N GLU A 59 9.70 3.79 18.10
CA GLU A 59 8.84 3.83 19.29
C GLU A 59 7.38 4.14 18.89
N ALA A 60 7.17 5.06 17.95
CA ALA A 60 5.85 5.35 17.40
C ALA A 60 5.27 4.12 16.67
N SER A 61 6.10 3.41 15.89
CA SER A 61 5.69 2.17 15.21
C SER A 61 5.32 1.08 16.21
N GLU A 62 6.08 0.93 17.29
CA GLU A 62 5.77 -0.04 18.36
C GLU A 62 4.45 0.29 19.06
N THR A 63 4.20 1.55 19.36
CA THR A 63 2.95 2.01 19.96
C THR A 63 1.76 1.69 19.06
N GLY A 64 1.87 2.01 17.76
CA GLY A 64 0.84 1.68 16.77
C GLY A 64 0.58 0.17 16.66
N ALA A 65 1.64 -0.63 16.65
CA ALA A 65 1.53 -2.09 16.58
C ALA A 65 0.85 -2.69 17.82
N VAL A 66 1.22 -2.22 19.02
CA VAL A 66 0.58 -2.63 20.28
C VAL A 66 -0.91 -2.33 20.27
N TYR A 67 -1.27 -1.14 19.78
CA TYR A 67 -2.65 -0.72 19.72
C TYR A 67 -3.45 -1.57 18.73
N LEU A 68 -3.00 -1.69 17.47
CA LEU A 68 -3.72 -2.41 16.42
C LEU A 68 -3.76 -3.93 16.64
N SER A 69 -2.73 -4.51 17.23
CA SER A 69 -2.71 -5.95 17.54
C SER A 69 -3.81 -6.36 18.51
N LYS A 70 -4.23 -5.47 19.42
CA LYS A 70 -5.37 -5.72 20.33
C LYS A 70 -6.68 -5.87 19.56
N TYR A 71 -6.93 -5.01 18.55
CA TYR A 71 -8.12 -5.13 17.69
C TYR A 71 -8.10 -6.39 16.84
N ALA A 72 -6.92 -6.80 16.38
CA ALA A 72 -6.76 -8.04 15.62
C ALA A 72 -6.79 -9.30 16.51
N ASN A 73 -6.86 -9.15 17.83
CA ASN A 73 -6.75 -10.24 18.80
C ASN A 73 -5.51 -11.12 18.59
N MET A 74 -4.39 -10.47 18.31
CA MET A 74 -3.09 -11.09 18.01
C MET A 74 -2.01 -10.56 18.95
N GLY A 75 -0.90 -11.30 19.10
CA GLY A 75 0.31 -10.77 19.70
C GLY A 75 0.97 -9.72 18.78
N LYS A 76 1.65 -8.70 19.36
CA LYS A 76 2.28 -7.60 18.59
C LYS A 76 3.12 -8.08 17.40
N TYR A 77 4.03 -9.01 17.65
CA TYR A 77 4.91 -9.54 16.59
C TYR A 77 4.21 -10.47 15.61
N GLU A 78 3.19 -11.18 16.07
CA GLU A 78 2.33 -12.01 15.21
C GLU A 78 1.54 -11.13 14.24
N PHE A 79 0.91 -10.08 14.76
CA PHE A 79 0.23 -9.05 13.96
C PHE A 79 1.16 -8.45 12.90
N CYS A 80 2.37 -8.04 13.29
CA CYS A 80 3.33 -7.46 12.34
C CYS A 80 3.74 -8.47 11.26
N ARG A 81 4.02 -9.72 11.59
CA ARG A 81 4.32 -10.76 10.59
C ARG A 81 3.13 -11.02 9.67
N HIS A 82 1.91 -11.02 10.21
CA HIS A 82 0.70 -11.17 9.43
C HIS A 82 0.53 -10.03 8.42
N VAL A 83 0.65 -8.78 8.86
CA VAL A 83 0.57 -7.60 7.98
C VAL A 83 1.68 -7.61 6.92
N LYS A 84 2.91 -7.99 7.29
CA LYS A 84 4.02 -8.16 6.33
C LYS A 84 3.68 -9.19 5.25
N GLY A 85 3.14 -10.33 5.65
CA GLY A 85 2.70 -11.38 4.73
C GLY A 85 1.58 -10.92 3.80
N LEU A 86 0.57 -10.22 4.33
CA LEU A 86 -0.52 -9.65 3.53
C LEU A 86 0.00 -8.63 2.50
N PHE A 87 0.94 -7.78 2.89
CA PHE A 87 1.55 -6.84 1.96
C PHE A 87 2.28 -7.55 0.82
N ALA A 88 3.12 -8.54 1.14
CA ALA A 88 3.81 -9.34 0.13
C ALA A 88 2.83 -10.09 -0.79
N MET A 89 1.74 -10.61 -0.23
CA MET A 89 0.66 -11.27 -0.97
C MET A 89 0.02 -10.30 -1.97
N ASN A 90 -0.31 -9.08 -1.55
CA ASN A 90 -0.88 -8.05 -2.42
C ASN A 90 0.08 -7.67 -3.55
N VAL A 91 1.37 -7.52 -3.26
CA VAL A 91 2.39 -7.24 -4.29
C VAL A 91 2.47 -8.39 -5.30
N ALA A 92 2.49 -9.63 -4.83
CA ALA A 92 2.51 -10.81 -5.71
C ALA A 92 1.24 -10.90 -6.55
N HIS A 93 0.07 -10.64 -5.96
CA HIS A 93 -1.22 -10.62 -6.64
C HIS A 93 -1.25 -9.57 -7.76
N ASP A 94 -0.84 -8.34 -7.47
CA ASP A 94 -0.85 -7.25 -8.45
C ASP A 94 0.15 -7.52 -9.58
N LEU A 95 1.33 -8.06 -9.25
CA LEU A 95 2.32 -8.47 -10.25
C LEU A 95 1.76 -9.54 -11.18
N MET A 96 1.13 -10.59 -10.63
CA MET A 96 0.53 -11.65 -11.45
C MET A 96 -0.66 -11.15 -12.26
N SER A 97 -1.50 -10.30 -11.70
CA SER A 97 -2.62 -9.67 -12.42
C SER A 97 -2.14 -8.82 -13.60
N PHE A 98 -1.00 -8.15 -13.46
CA PHE A 98 -0.37 -7.37 -14.53
C PHE A 98 0.23 -8.27 -15.62
N LEU A 99 0.93 -9.33 -15.24
CA LEU A 99 1.60 -10.24 -16.18
C LEU A 99 0.62 -11.16 -16.92
N ILE A 100 -0.48 -11.52 -16.28
CA ILE A 100 -1.44 -12.49 -16.81
C ILE A 100 -2.88 -11.93 -16.72
N PRO A 101 -3.20 -10.86 -17.45
CA PRO A 101 -4.50 -10.16 -17.34
C PRO A 101 -5.70 -11.03 -17.75
N ALA A 102 -5.47 -12.16 -18.42
CA ALA A 102 -6.53 -13.11 -18.79
C ALA A 102 -7.00 -14.00 -17.62
N ILE A 103 -6.23 -14.08 -16.53
CA ILE A 103 -6.62 -14.88 -15.36
C ILE A 103 -7.45 -13.99 -14.41
N PRO A 104 -8.63 -14.45 -13.96
CA PRO A 104 -9.42 -13.74 -12.98
C PRO A 104 -8.66 -13.54 -11.66
N LYS A 105 -8.81 -12.37 -11.03
CA LYS A 105 -8.09 -12.02 -9.80
C LYS A 105 -8.31 -13.01 -8.66
N ASN A 106 -9.53 -13.50 -8.48
CA ASN A 106 -9.85 -14.50 -7.47
C ASN A 106 -9.10 -15.84 -7.70
N ALA A 107 -8.84 -16.22 -8.96
CA ALA A 107 -8.05 -17.40 -9.24
C ALA A 107 -6.57 -17.21 -8.90
N ILE A 108 -6.05 -15.99 -9.05
CA ILE A 108 -4.70 -15.63 -8.61
C ILE A 108 -4.60 -15.74 -7.08
N ASP A 109 -5.59 -15.21 -6.36
CA ASP A 109 -5.65 -15.28 -4.89
C ASP A 109 -5.65 -16.73 -4.39
N GLU A 110 -6.43 -17.61 -5.01
CA GLU A 110 -6.52 -19.03 -4.66
C GLU A 110 -5.16 -19.74 -4.82
N VAL A 111 -4.42 -19.43 -5.90
CA VAL A 111 -3.09 -20.03 -6.13
C VAL A 111 -2.07 -19.47 -5.11
N LEU A 112 -2.06 -18.15 -4.89
CA LEU A 112 -1.13 -17.51 -3.96
C LEU A 112 -1.39 -17.91 -2.50
N SER A 113 -2.66 -18.18 -2.15
CA SER A 113 -3.05 -18.67 -0.81
C SER A 113 -2.73 -20.14 -0.58
N GLY A 114 -2.24 -20.86 -1.61
CA GLY A 114 -1.89 -22.28 -1.51
C GLY A 114 -3.09 -23.23 -1.54
N ASN A 115 -4.28 -22.76 -1.93
CA ASN A 115 -5.48 -23.59 -2.08
C ASN A 115 -5.39 -24.54 -3.28
N TYR A 116 -4.47 -24.27 -4.21
CA TYR A 116 -4.12 -25.15 -5.30
C TYR A 116 -2.67 -25.65 -5.19
N PRO A 117 -2.37 -26.88 -5.62
CA PRO A 117 -1.00 -27.41 -5.66
C PRO A 117 -0.24 -26.85 -6.88
N ALA A 118 -0.30 -25.54 -7.08
CA ALA A 118 0.31 -24.81 -8.18
C ALA A 118 1.04 -23.59 -7.66
N ARG A 119 1.98 -23.09 -8.45
CA ARG A 119 2.74 -21.89 -8.13
C ARG A 119 2.97 -21.08 -9.39
N PHE A 120 2.87 -19.78 -9.29
CA PHE A 120 3.24 -18.91 -10.40
C PHE A 120 4.74 -18.93 -10.63
N LYS A 121 5.12 -19.06 -11.90
CA LYS A 121 6.51 -18.92 -12.35
C LYS A 121 6.58 -17.85 -13.43
N THR A 122 7.61 -17.02 -13.39
CA THR A 122 7.94 -16.08 -14.47
C THR A 122 9.42 -16.10 -14.76
N ASP A 123 9.76 -16.11 -16.04
CA ASP A 123 11.14 -15.97 -16.52
C ASP A 123 11.54 -14.48 -16.68
N ILE A 124 10.60 -13.56 -16.44
CA ILE A 124 10.86 -12.12 -16.42
C ILE A 124 11.45 -11.77 -15.05
N PRO A 125 12.64 -11.17 -14.97
CA PRO A 125 13.20 -10.75 -13.70
C PRO A 125 12.36 -9.66 -13.05
N VAL A 126 12.13 -9.80 -11.74
CA VAL A 126 11.37 -8.84 -10.92
C VAL A 126 12.34 -7.95 -10.18
N VAL A 127 12.39 -6.68 -10.53
CA VAL A 127 13.27 -5.70 -9.91
C VAL A 127 12.49 -4.88 -8.90
N LEU A 128 12.90 -4.92 -7.63
CA LEU A 128 12.27 -4.16 -6.56
C LEU A 128 12.95 -2.80 -6.38
N LEU A 129 12.15 -1.73 -6.43
CA LEU A 129 12.61 -0.36 -6.21
C LEU A 129 11.78 0.29 -5.10
N GLY A 130 12.44 1.06 -4.23
CA GLY A 130 11.80 1.75 -3.12
C GLY A 130 12.63 1.62 -1.84
N GLY A 131 12.15 2.19 -0.73
CA GLY A 131 12.86 2.22 0.55
C GLY A 131 13.18 0.81 1.09
N PRO A 132 12.30 0.16 1.87
CA PRO A 132 12.61 -1.08 2.55
C PRO A 132 12.30 -2.35 1.73
N VAL A 133 12.41 -2.31 0.39
CA VAL A 133 11.99 -3.42 -0.49
C VAL A 133 12.77 -4.72 -0.25
N SER A 134 14.01 -4.62 0.22
CA SER A 134 14.84 -5.79 0.54
C SER A 134 14.22 -6.69 1.61
N ALA A 135 13.45 -6.12 2.53
CA ALA A 135 12.76 -6.86 3.58
C ALA A 135 11.66 -7.80 3.07
N TYR A 136 11.19 -7.61 1.84
CA TYR A 136 10.10 -8.41 1.25
C TYR A 136 10.57 -9.48 0.25
N VAL A 137 11.87 -9.54 -0.04
CA VAL A 137 12.42 -10.50 -1.03
C VAL A 137 12.13 -11.94 -0.67
N ALA A 138 12.27 -12.30 0.60
CA ALA A 138 12.03 -13.67 1.06
C ALA A 138 10.56 -14.06 0.91
N GLU A 139 9.64 -13.19 1.31
CA GLU A 139 8.21 -13.41 1.18
C GLU A 139 7.78 -13.52 -0.28
N LEU A 140 8.24 -12.63 -1.14
CA LEU A 140 7.91 -12.68 -2.57
C LEU A 140 8.43 -13.96 -3.22
N ARG A 141 9.66 -14.38 -2.92
CA ARG A 141 10.22 -15.64 -3.39
C ARG A 141 9.47 -16.86 -2.85
N SER A 142 8.81 -16.76 -1.71
CA SER A 142 7.96 -17.83 -1.20
C SER A 142 6.65 -17.94 -1.95
N LEU A 143 6.12 -16.85 -2.49
CA LEU A 143 4.83 -16.77 -3.19
C LEU A 143 4.94 -17.07 -4.68
N ILE A 144 6.00 -16.58 -5.33
CA ILE A 144 6.22 -16.71 -6.77
C ILE A 144 7.62 -17.27 -7.07
N ASP A 145 7.72 -18.10 -8.10
CA ASP A 145 9.00 -18.57 -8.64
C ASP A 145 9.51 -17.56 -9.68
N ALA A 146 10.33 -16.61 -9.22
CA ALA A 146 10.86 -15.52 -10.04
C ALA A 146 12.28 -15.14 -9.59
N ASP A 147 13.07 -14.62 -10.52
CA ASP A 147 14.34 -13.96 -10.21
C ASP A 147 14.06 -12.57 -9.62
N VAL A 148 13.96 -12.48 -8.30
CA VAL A 148 13.69 -11.23 -7.58
C VAL A 148 15.03 -10.55 -7.25
N GLN A 149 15.22 -9.34 -7.78
CA GLN A 149 16.45 -8.56 -7.67
C GLN A 149 16.22 -7.24 -6.95
N VAL A 150 17.16 -6.85 -6.10
CA VAL A 150 17.21 -5.53 -5.46
C VAL A 150 18.52 -4.84 -5.89
N PRO A 151 18.47 -3.84 -6.77
CA PRO A 151 19.66 -3.13 -7.22
C PRO A 151 20.28 -2.29 -6.09
N GLN A 152 21.56 -1.97 -6.24
CA GLN A 152 22.33 -1.19 -5.26
C GLN A 152 21.66 0.14 -4.86
N PHE A 153 20.99 0.80 -5.79
CA PHE A 153 20.33 2.08 -5.56
C PHE A 153 18.80 1.95 -5.48
N ALA A 154 18.29 0.79 -5.09
CA ALA A 154 16.85 0.53 -5.01
C ALA A 154 16.11 1.57 -4.17
N SER A 155 16.64 1.99 -3.02
CA SER A 155 16.04 2.96 -2.12
C SER A 155 15.83 4.36 -2.71
N VAL A 156 16.65 4.73 -3.71
CA VAL A 156 16.60 6.02 -4.42
C VAL A 156 16.30 5.84 -5.90
N GLY A 157 15.78 4.70 -6.30
CA GLY A 157 15.55 4.31 -7.70
C GLY A 157 14.76 5.35 -8.50
N ASN A 158 13.75 5.99 -7.89
CA ASN A 158 12.97 7.05 -8.53
C ASN A 158 13.85 8.28 -8.85
N ALA A 159 14.72 8.69 -7.94
CA ALA A 159 15.63 9.82 -8.15
C ALA A 159 16.67 9.49 -9.23
N VAL A 160 17.24 8.27 -9.20
CA VAL A 160 18.14 7.79 -10.25
C VAL A 160 17.44 7.74 -11.60
N GLY A 161 16.20 7.22 -11.65
CA GLY A 161 15.39 7.18 -12.87
C GLY A 161 15.12 8.57 -13.42
N ALA A 162 14.79 9.54 -12.57
CA ALA A 162 14.60 10.93 -12.98
C ALA A 162 15.88 11.59 -13.53
N LEU A 163 17.04 11.24 -12.97
CA LEU A 163 18.33 11.78 -13.38
C LEU A 163 18.77 11.24 -14.76
N VAL A 164 18.57 9.94 -15.01
CA VAL A 164 19.01 9.28 -16.25
C VAL A 164 17.91 9.20 -17.32
N GLY A 165 16.66 9.46 -16.92
CA GLY A 165 15.49 9.43 -17.79
C GLY A 165 15.54 10.53 -18.86
N LYS A 166 15.05 10.19 -20.06
CA LYS A 166 14.86 11.19 -21.10
C LYS A 166 13.53 11.92 -20.90
N SER A 167 13.51 13.23 -21.16
CA SER A 167 12.27 14.00 -21.17
C SER A 167 11.33 13.48 -22.25
N VAL A 168 10.11 13.15 -21.87
CA VAL A 168 9.03 12.72 -22.79
C VAL A 168 7.96 13.78 -22.78
N LYS A 169 7.63 14.31 -23.99
CA LYS A 169 6.50 15.20 -24.19
C LYS A 169 5.39 14.43 -24.90
N ARG A 170 4.25 14.27 -24.24
CA ARG A 170 3.03 13.72 -24.85
C ARG A 170 2.16 14.86 -25.33
N VAL A 171 1.74 14.81 -26.60
CA VAL A 171 0.78 15.74 -27.19
C VAL A 171 -0.44 14.95 -27.61
N GLU A 172 -1.60 15.29 -27.08
CA GLU A 172 -2.88 14.70 -27.47
C GLU A 172 -3.66 15.75 -28.27
N ILE A 173 -4.05 15.40 -29.47
CA ILE A 173 -4.85 16.25 -30.35
C ILE A 173 -6.20 15.58 -30.56
N MET A 174 -7.25 16.21 -30.06
CA MET A 174 -8.62 15.76 -30.30
C MET A 174 -9.12 16.36 -31.60
N ILE A 175 -9.35 15.52 -32.60
CA ILE A 175 -9.93 15.91 -33.86
C ILE A 175 -11.41 15.57 -33.87
N LYS A 176 -12.28 16.57 -33.96
CA LYS A 176 -13.72 16.38 -34.12
C LYS A 176 -14.11 16.65 -35.56
N PRO A 177 -14.94 15.80 -36.20
CA PRO A 177 -15.50 16.09 -37.52
C PRO A 177 -16.29 17.39 -37.48
N ALA A 178 -16.16 18.22 -38.53
CA ALA A 178 -16.83 19.50 -38.62
C ALA A 178 -18.37 19.39 -38.57
N SER A 179 -18.91 18.28 -39.04
CA SER A 179 -20.34 17.96 -38.99
C SER A 179 -20.91 17.84 -37.56
N LEU A 180 -20.05 17.59 -36.55
CA LEU A 180 -20.48 17.56 -35.14
C LEU A 180 -20.41 18.94 -34.48
N MET A 181 -19.79 19.92 -35.11
CA MET A 181 -19.73 21.31 -34.63
C MET A 181 -20.86 22.19 -35.16
N ASN A 182 -21.51 21.81 -36.23
CA ASN A 182 -22.58 22.60 -36.84
C ASN A 182 -23.62 21.64 -37.44
N PRO A 183 -24.60 21.15 -36.64
CA PRO A 183 -25.61 20.22 -37.14
C PRO A 183 -26.52 20.80 -38.22
N ASP A 184 -26.55 22.13 -38.40
CA ASP A 184 -27.37 22.84 -39.39
C ASP A 184 -26.58 23.31 -40.64
N SER A 185 -25.31 22.93 -40.81
CA SER A 185 -24.59 23.22 -42.05
C SER A 185 -24.85 22.10 -43.05
N ASP A 186 -25.89 22.27 -43.83
CA ASP A 186 -26.06 21.58 -45.11
C ASP A 186 -24.84 21.84 -45.98
N PHE A 187 -24.34 20.81 -46.62
CA PHE A 187 -23.25 20.87 -47.63
C PHE A 187 -23.66 21.72 -48.83
#